data_8042579de38cbe0c5ae3c0b5bf544046
#
_entry.id   8042579de38cbe0c5ae3c0b5bf544046
#
_cell.length_a   1.000
_cell.length_b   1.000
_cell.length_c   1.000
_cell.angle_alpha   90.00
_cell.angle_beta   90.00
_cell.angle_gamma   90.00
#
_symmetry.space_group_name_H-M   'P 1'
#
loop_
_entity.id
_entity.type
_entity.pdbx_description
1 polymer ?
#
loop_
_entity_poly.entity_id
_entity_poly.type
_entity_poly.pdbx_seq_one_letter_code
_entity_poly.pdbx_strand_id
1 'polypeptide(L)'
;RYFTDRFQAMPQDGSTRMFERMLDHPNIRVKLGIDFESVRATLPRRLTVYTGPIDAYFGHRYGKLPYRSLRFEHEHLAGCEQYQPVGTVNYPNDQDYTRITEFKHLSGQQHAGSSIVREYPTADGDPYYPIPRPENEALYKRYAALADAEPAVEFIGRLAQYRYYNMDQVVASALAMTQKLTDPARAEAAAAA
;
A
#
# COMPACT_ATOMS: atom_id res chain seq x y z
N ARG A 1 -0.34 17.08 18.06
CA ARG A 1 -0.23 16.59 16.67
C ARG A 1 0.42 15.22 16.67
N TYR A 2 -0.10 14.30 15.90
CA TYR A 2 0.48 12.95 15.75
C TYR A 2 1.69 12.98 14.80
N PHE A 3 1.60 13.76 13.72
CA PHE A 3 2.69 13.99 12.77
C PHE A 3 3.28 15.40 12.97
N THR A 4 4.60 15.49 12.91
CA THR A 4 5.36 16.74 13.05
C THR A 4 6.15 17.11 11.79
N ASP A 5 5.88 16.40 10.69
CA ASP A 5 6.55 16.61 9.41
C ASP A 5 6.35 18.03 8.91
N ARG A 6 7.39 18.57 8.29
CA ARG A 6 7.39 19.94 7.74
C ARG A 6 6.35 20.12 6.63
N PHE A 7 6.15 19.09 5.83
CA PHE A 7 5.18 19.09 4.74
C PHE A 7 4.10 18.05 5.03
N GLN A 8 2.87 18.51 5.10
CA GLN A 8 1.69 17.68 5.29
C GLN A 8 0.63 18.18 4.30
N ALA A 9 0.24 17.35 3.36
CA ALA A 9 -0.73 17.70 2.34
C ALA A 9 -1.53 16.47 1.90
N MET A 10 -2.72 16.74 1.37
CA MET A 10 -3.54 15.77 0.67
C MET A 10 -3.75 16.24 -0.77
N PRO A 11 -3.85 15.31 -1.75
CA PRO A 11 -4.15 15.70 -3.12
C PRO A 11 -5.50 16.43 -3.18
N GLN A 12 -5.54 17.61 -3.76
CA GLN A 12 -6.74 18.45 -3.82
C GLN A 12 -7.92 17.74 -4.51
N ASP A 13 -7.65 17.04 -5.60
CA ASP A 13 -8.66 16.30 -6.38
C ASP A 13 -8.74 14.81 -5.97
N GLY A 14 -8.16 14.44 -4.83
CA GLY A 14 -8.09 13.07 -4.33
C GLY A 14 -6.97 12.24 -4.95
N SER A 15 -6.69 11.11 -4.29
CA SER A 15 -5.58 10.22 -4.68
C SER A 15 -5.79 9.57 -6.05
N THR A 16 -7.03 9.23 -6.42
CA THR A 16 -7.33 8.63 -7.72
C THR A 16 -6.89 9.55 -8.87
N ARG A 17 -7.26 10.82 -8.83
CA ARG A 17 -6.87 11.79 -9.87
C ARG A 17 -5.36 12.04 -9.91
N MET A 18 -4.70 12.03 -8.75
CA MET A 18 -3.25 12.12 -8.69
C MET A 18 -2.60 10.93 -9.42
N PHE A 19 -3.03 9.70 -9.15
CA PHE A 19 -2.49 8.52 -9.82
C PHE A 19 -2.85 8.46 -11.30
N GLU A 20 -4.06 8.84 -11.71
CA GLU A 20 -4.43 8.95 -13.12
C GLU A 20 -3.44 9.85 -13.88
N ARG A 21 -3.12 11.04 -13.33
CA ARG A 21 -2.14 11.95 -13.93
C ARG A 21 -0.72 11.39 -13.95
N MET A 22 -0.30 10.67 -12.90
CA MET A 22 1.02 10.03 -12.85
C MET A 22 1.17 8.90 -13.87
N LEU A 23 0.08 8.21 -14.19
CA LEU A 23 0.05 7.07 -15.09
C LEU A 23 -0.30 7.47 -16.54
N ASP A 24 -0.65 8.72 -16.79
CA ASP A 24 -0.96 9.26 -18.12
C ASP A 24 0.33 9.51 -18.92
N HIS A 25 0.88 8.44 -19.45
CA HIS A 25 2.10 8.47 -20.26
C HIS A 25 2.05 7.40 -21.36
N PRO A 26 2.49 7.69 -22.60
CA PRO A 26 2.38 6.78 -23.74
C PRO A 26 3.08 5.43 -23.55
N ASN A 27 4.11 5.37 -22.69
CA ASN A 27 4.85 4.15 -22.38
C ASN A 27 4.26 3.38 -21.19
N ILE A 28 3.20 3.86 -20.55
CA ILE A 28 2.54 3.19 -19.42
C ILE A 28 1.21 2.61 -19.90
N ARG A 29 0.99 1.32 -19.62
CA ARG A 29 -0.28 0.64 -19.87
C ARG A 29 -0.86 0.14 -18.57
N VAL A 30 -1.98 0.72 -18.16
CA VAL A 30 -2.73 0.30 -16.96
C VAL A 30 -3.75 -0.77 -17.35
N LYS A 31 -3.80 -1.84 -16.58
CA LYS A 31 -4.82 -2.89 -16.68
C LYS A 31 -5.44 -3.09 -15.30
N LEU A 32 -6.73 -2.84 -15.20
CA LEU A 32 -7.50 -3.02 -13.97
C LEU A 32 -8.29 -4.33 -14.00
N GLY A 33 -8.66 -4.84 -12.81
CA GLY A 33 -9.44 -6.06 -12.69
C GLY A 33 -8.70 -7.33 -13.13
N ILE A 34 -7.37 -7.32 -13.13
CA ILE A 34 -6.53 -8.45 -13.54
C ILE A 34 -5.67 -8.86 -12.34
N ASP A 35 -5.80 -10.10 -11.93
CA ASP A 35 -4.92 -10.71 -10.96
C ASP A 35 -3.56 -11.03 -11.59
N PHE A 36 -2.47 -10.75 -10.86
CA PHE A 36 -1.10 -10.97 -11.35
C PHE A 36 -0.85 -12.44 -11.71
N GLU A 37 -1.31 -13.39 -10.89
CA GLU A 37 -1.09 -14.82 -11.13
C GLU A 37 -1.74 -15.28 -12.45
N SER A 38 -2.89 -14.69 -12.83
CA SER A 38 -3.56 -15.04 -14.10
C SER A 38 -2.77 -14.64 -15.34
N VAL A 39 -1.86 -13.68 -15.23
CA VAL A 39 -1.09 -13.14 -16.37
C VAL A 39 0.42 -13.38 -16.24
N ARG A 40 0.90 -13.82 -15.10
CA ARG A 40 2.32 -13.98 -14.76
C ARG A 40 3.11 -14.74 -15.84
N ALA A 41 2.55 -15.83 -16.35
CA ALA A 41 3.22 -16.68 -17.35
C ALA A 41 3.21 -16.11 -18.76
N THR A 42 2.27 -15.21 -19.08
CA THR A 42 2.03 -14.72 -20.46
C THR A 42 2.54 -13.31 -20.69
N LEU A 43 2.85 -12.55 -19.64
CA LEU A 43 3.37 -11.20 -19.79
C LEU A 43 4.82 -11.21 -20.29
N PRO A 44 5.11 -10.63 -21.46
CA PRO A 44 6.48 -10.39 -21.90
C PRO A 44 7.10 -9.33 -20.99
N ARG A 45 8.17 -9.69 -20.26
CA ARG A 45 8.82 -8.78 -19.32
C ARG A 45 10.32 -9.03 -19.25
N ARG A 46 11.09 -7.96 -19.11
CA ARG A 46 12.51 -8.01 -18.76
C ARG A 46 12.72 -8.01 -17.25
N LEU A 47 11.83 -7.32 -16.53
CA LEU A 47 11.83 -7.17 -15.08
C LEU A 47 10.40 -7.12 -14.59
N THR A 48 10.11 -7.76 -13.47
CA THR A 48 8.87 -7.58 -12.69
C THR A 48 9.19 -6.80 -11.43
N VAL A 49 8.43 -5.76 -11.14
CA VAL A 49 8.40 -5.11 -9.82
C VAL A 49 7.12 -5.54 -9.14
N TYR A 50 7.23 -6.43 -8.16
CA TYR A 50 6.09 -7.01 -7.47
C TYR A 50 5.84 -6.31 -6.14
N THR A 51 4.61 -5.85 -5.92
CA THR A 51 4.20 -5.09 -4.72
C THR A 51 3.16 -5.81 -3.87
N GLY A 52 2.66 -6.95 -4.32
CA GLY A 52 1.70 -7.78 -3.59
C GLY A 52 2.32 -8.55 -2.42
N PRO A 53 1.53 -9.34 -1.66
CA PRO A 53 2.04 -10.17 -0.59
C PRO A 53 3.07 -11.18 -1.10
N ILE A 54 4.26 -11.20 -0.48
CA ILE A 54 5.36 -12.07 -0.91
C ILE A 54 5.01 -13.56 -0.79
N ASP A 55 4.29 -13.94 0.25
CA ASP A 55 3.84 -15.32 0.47
C ASP A 55 2.86 -15.79 -0.62
N ALA A 56 1.99 -14.90 -1.10
CA ALA A 56 1.09 -15.18 -2.23
C ALA A 56 1.88 -15.42 -3.52
N TYR A 57 2.92 -14.61 -3.79
CA TYR A 57 3.80 -14.81 -4.96
C TYR A 57 4.39 -16.22 -5.01
N PHE A 58 4.73 -16.80 -3.87
CA PHE A 58 5.27 -18.15 -3.74
C PHE A 58 4.21 -19.20 -3.40
N GLY A 59 2.92 -18.94 -3.68
CA GLY A 59 1.81 -19.89 -3.46
C GLY A 59 1.68 -20.36 -2.01
N HIS A 60 1.99 -19.49 -1.05
CA HIS A 60 1.96 -19.79 0.40
C HIS A 60 2.79 -21.01 0.81
N ARG A 61 3.87 -21.31 0.09
CA ARG A 61 4.73 -22.50 0.27
C ARG A 61 5.12 -22.81 1.72
N TYR A 62 5.31 -21.77 2.53
CA TYR A 62 5.68 -21.88 3.94
C TYR A 62 4.54 -21.52 4.90
N GLY A 63 3.33 -21.34 4.39
CA GLY A 63 2.18 -20.81 5.11
C GLY A 63 1.97 -19.32 4.91
N LYS A 64 0.78 -18.82 5.26
CA LYS A 64 0.43 -17.41 5.12
C LYS A 64 1.15 -16.55 6.14
N LEU A 65 1.64 -15.41 5.70
CA LEU A 65 2.11 -14.34 6.59
C LEU A 65 0.90 -13.69 7.28
N PRO A 66 0.91 -13.56 8.61
CA PRO A 66 -0.21 -12.95 9.32
C PRO A 66 -0.27 -11.44 9.15
N TYR A 67 -1.47 -10.93 8.88
CA TYR A 67 -1.76 -9.50 8.82
C TYR A 67 -2.95 -9.16 9.72
N ARG A 68 -3.01 -7.92 10.16
CA ARG A 68 -4.26 -7.31 10.63
C ARG A 68 -4.98 -6.72 9.43
N SER A 69 -6.28 -6.95 9.39
CA SER A 69 -7.18 -6.41 8.39
C SER A 69 -8.09 -5.36 8.99
N LEU A 70 -8.78 -4.62 8.13
CA LEU A 70 -9.76 -3.61 8.51
C LEU A 70 -11.04 -3.82 7.70
N ARG A 71 -12.18 -3.65 8.36
CA ARG A 71 -13.48 -3.48 7.73
C ARG A 71 -13.88 -2.03 7.83
N PHE A 72 -14.29 -1.43 6.73
CA PHE A 72 -14.66 -0.03 6.63
C PHE A 72 -16.18 0.11 6.50
N GLU A 73 -16.78 0.98 7.31
CA GLU A 73 -18.16 1.38 7.19
C GLU A 73 -18.23 2.86 6.82
N HIS A 74 -18.63 3.13 5.58
CA HIS A 74 -18.81 4.48 5.07
C HIS A 74 -20.23 4.96 5.34
N GLU A 75 -20.37 6.20 5.79
CA GLU A 75 -21.64 6.85 6.04
C GLU A 75 -21.62 8.27 5.50
N HIS A 76 -22.71 8.67 4.82
CA HIS A 76 -22.93 10.05 4.40
C HIS A 76 -24.05 10.67 5.24
N LEU A 77 -23.74 11.80 5.87
CA LEU A 77 -24.62 12.54 6.78
C LEU A 77 -25.10 13.83 6.10
N ALA A 78 -26.22 13.77 5.40
CA ALA A 78 -26.74 14.87 4.55
C ALA A 78 -27.10 16.11 5.36
N GLY A 79 -27.32 16.23 6.53
CA GLY A 79 -27.65 17.43 7.31
C GLY A 79 -26.57 17.82 8.32
N CYS A 80 -25.44 17.16 8.27
CA CYS A 80 -24.37 17.35 9.24
C CYS A 80 -23.18 18.05 8.55
N GLU A 81 -23.03 19.33 8.76
CA GLU A 81 -21.94 20.09 8.18
C GLU A 81 -20.58 19.63 8.71
N GLN A 82 -20.51 19.28 10.00
CA GLN A 82 -19.31 18.79 10.67
C GLN A 82 -19.68 17.74 11.71
N TYR A 83 -19.12 16.54 11.60
CA TYR A 83 -19.39 15.43 12.52
C TYR A 83 -18.46 15.46 13.74
N GLN A 84 -17.19 15.80 13.54
CA GLN A 84 -16.18 15.85 14.58
C GLN A 84 -15.24 17.05 14.38
N PRO A 85 -14.53 17.52 15.44
CA PRO A 85 -13.71 18.74 15.36
C PRO A 85 -12.41 18.58 14.57
N VAL A 86 -12.01 17.35 14.22
CA VAL A 86 -10.75 17.04 13.53
C VAL A 86 -10.97 15.93 12.51
N GLY A 87 -10.07 15.81 11.55
CA GLY A 87 -10.18 14.83 10.46
C GLY A 87 -10.20 13.37 10.94
N THR A 88 -9.51 13.06 12.03
CA THR A 88 -9.42 11.68 12.53
C THR A 88 -9.46 11.64 14.06
N VAL A 89 -10.32 10.80 14.61
CA VAL A 89 -10.43 10.51 16.05
C VAL A 89 -10.22 9.01 16.26
N ASN A 90 -9.33 8.65 17.20
CA ASN A 90 -9.08 7.25 17.59
C ASN A 90 -9.89 6.90 18.85
N TYR A 91 -10.42 5.68 18.87
CA TYR A 91 -11.21 5.08 19.95
C TYR A 91 -10.52 3.80 20.42
N PRO A 92 -9.60 3.88 21.38
CA PRO A 92 -8.76 2.72 21.76
C PRO A 92 -9.50 1.68 22.60
N ASN A 93 -10.54 2.04 23.35
CA ASN A 93 -11.11 1.20 24.40
C ASN A 93 -12.64 1.09 24.43
N ASP A 94 -13.37 2.07 23.91
CA ASP A 94 -14.79 2.25 24.25
C ASP A 94 -15.75 1.84 23.14
N GLN A 95 -15.24 1.49 21.98
CA GLN A 95 -16.03 1.19 20.79
C GLN A 95 -15.49 -0.07 20.09
N ASP A 96 -16.34 -0.71 19.30
CA ASP A 96 -15.94 -1.83 18.43
C ASP A 96 -15.09 -1.38 17.25
N TYR A 97 -15.19 -0.11 16.85
CA TYR A 97 -14.31 0.53 15.88
C TYR A 97 -13.14 1.23 16.56
N THR A 98 -12.01 1.27 15.90
CA THR A 98 -10.79 1.89 16.43
C THR A 98 -10.60 3.33 16.00
N ARG A 99 -11.34 3.77 14.95
CA ARG A 99 -11.15 5.10 14.36
C ARG A 99 -12.40 5.57 13.63
N ILE A 100 -12.62 6.90 13.66
CA ILE A 100 -13.50 7.58 12.73
C ILE A 100 -12.67 8.61 11.96
N THR A 101 -12.78 8.60 10.64
CA THR A 101 -12.21 9.64 9.77
C THR A 101 -13.33 10.40 9.08
N GLU A 102 -13.32 11.74 9.18
CA GLU A 102 -14.19 12.65 8.45
C GLU A 102 -13.41 13.27 7.29
N PHE A 103 -13.80 12.92 6.06
CA PHE A 103 -13.02 13.23 4.86
C PHE A 103 -12.94 14.72 4.55
N LYS A 104 -13.95 15.48 4.87
CA LYS A 104 -14.05 16.93 4.63
C LYS A 104 -12.84 17.70 5.20
N HIS A 105 -12.43 17.34 6.42
CA HIS A 105 -11.26 17.96 7.05
C HIS A 105 -9.94 17.66 6.32
N LEU A 106 -9.85 16.49 5.66
CA LEU A 106 -8.65 16.07 4.95
C LEU A 106 -8.59 16.65 3.55
N SER A 107 -9.74 16.70 2.86
CA SER A 107 -9.85 17.15 1.46
C SER A 107 -10.10 18.66 1.31
N GLY A 108 -10.52 19.35 2.39
CA GLY A 108 -10.94 20.76 2.34
C GLY A 108 -12.24 21.00 1.58
N GLN A 109 -13.05 19.95 1.35
CA GLN A 109 -14.33 20.07 0.65
C GLN A 109 -15.31 20.96 1.40
N GLN A 110 -16.02 21.81 0.66
CA GLN A 110 -17.13 22.63 1.15
C GLN A 110 -18.46 21.99 0.71
N HIS A 111 -19.23 21.47 1.66
CA HIS A 111 -20.51 20.80 1.42
C HIS A 111 -21.40 20.85 2.66
N ALA A 112 -22.72 20.91 2.48
CA ALA A 112 -23.67 20.96 3.59
C ALA A 112 -23.75 19.66 4.38
N GLY A 113 -23.46 18.52 3.76
CA GLY A 113 -23.31 17.22 4.43
C GLY A 113 -21.87 16.84 4.65
N SER A 114 -21.62 15.82 5.44
CA SER A 114 -20.28 15.24 5.67
C SER A 114 -20.26 13.74 5.42
N SER A 115 -19.11 13.20 5.07
CA SER A 115 -18.89 11.76 4.93
C SER A 115 -17.83 11.30 5.91
N ILE A 116 -18.15 10.22 6.60
CA ILE A 116 -17.25 9.60 7.57
C ILE A 116 -16.99 8.13 7.21
N VAL A 117 -15.91 7.58 7.75
CA VAL A 117 -15.65 6.15 7.75
C VAL A 117 -15.29 5.68 9.14
N ARG A 118 -15.89 4.56 9.57
CA ARG A 118 -15.50 3.83 10.77
C ARG A 118 -14.62 2.66 10.40
N GLU A 119 -13.52 2.49 11.11
CA GLU A 119 -12.55 1.41 10.90
C GLU A 119 -12.70 0.35 12.00
N TYR A 120 -13.07 -0.87 11.60
CA TYR A 120 -13.19 -2.03 12.51
C TYR A 120 -12.01 -2.96 12.30
N PRO A 121 -11.26 -3.32 13.35
CA PRO A 121 -10.18 -4.30 13.25
C PRO A 121 -10.76 -5.68 13.00
N THR A 122 -10.12 -6.44 12.11
CA THR A 122 -10.45 -7.83 11.84
C THR A 122 -9.19 -8.67 11.63
N ALA A 123 -9.27 -9.97 11.90
CA ALA A 123 -8.19 -10.90 11.61
C ALA A 123 -8.23 -11.38 10.15
N ASP A 124 -9.39 -11.34 9.53
CA ASP A 124 -9.63 -11.83 8.17
C ASP A 124 -9.90 -10.67 7.21
N GLY A 125 -9.48 -10.82 5.96
CA GLY A 125 -9.66 -9.83 4.90
C GLY A 125 -8.36 -9.41 4.24
N ASP A 126 -8.37 -8.24 3.62
CA ASP A 126 -7.21 -7.69 2.94
C ASP A 126 -6.04 -7.39 3.90
N PRO A 127 -4.79 -7.58 3.48
CA PRO A 127 -3.62 -7.41 4.32
C PRO A 127 -3.26 -5.93 4.49
N TYR A 128 -3.66 -5.30 5.60
CA TYR A 128 -3.33 -3.89 5.87
C TYR A 128 -2.06 -3.72 6.70
N TYR A 129 -1.89 -4.49 7.76
CA TYR A 129 -0.79 -4.30 8.71
C TYR A 129 -0.06 -5.60 8.99
N PRO A 130 1.23 -5.73 8.63
CA PRO A 130 2.06 -6.85 9.08
C PRO A 130 2.07 -6.93 10.60
N ILE A 131 2.01 -8.14 11.15
CA ILE A 131 2.07 -8.37 12.59
C ILE A 131 3.52 -8.61 13.00
N PRO A 132 4.18 -7.64 13.69
CA PRO A 132 5.60 -7.72 14.02
C PRO A 132 5.84 -8.65 15.22
N ARG A 133 5.98 -9.95 14.95
CA ARG A 133 6.36 -10.97 15.92
C ARG A 133 7.57 -11.75 15.43
N PRO A 134 8.45 -12.25 16.31
CA PRO A 134 9.65 -12.98 15.91
C PRO A 134 9.37 -14.17 14.97
N GLU A 135 8.30 -14.92 15.24
CA GLU A 135 7.87 -16.04 14.40
C GLU A 135 7.47 -15.61 12.99
N ASN A 136 6.81 -14.46 12.86
CA ASN A 136 6.39 -13.91 11.57
C ASN A 136 7.58 -13.36 10.79
N GLU A 137 8.52 -12.74 11.48
CA GLU A 137 9.79 -12.30 10.88
C GLU A 137 10.63 -13.49 10.40
N ALA A 138 10.66 -14.58 11.17
CA ALA A 138 11.34 -15.79 10.75
C ALA A 138 10.68 -16.41 9.51
N LEU A 139 9.34 -16.42 9.45
CA LEU A 139 8.60 -16.87 8.27
C LEU A 139 8.87 -15.96 7.07
N TYR A 140 8.84 -14.64 7.25
CA TYR A 140 9.17 -13.68 6.18
C TYR A 140 10.59 -13.90 5.64
N LYS A 141 11.60 -14.11 6.49
CA LYS A 141 12.98 -14.37 6.05
C LYS A 141 13.10 -15.59 5.14
N ARG A 142 12.27 -16.61 5.33
CA ARG A 142 12.22 -17.76 4.43
C ARG A 142 11.72 -17.38 3.04
N TYR A 143 10.71 -16.52 2.96
CA TYR A 143 10.21 -15.98 1.68
C TYR A 143 11.20 -15.00 1.04
N ALA A 144 11.85 -14.15 1.84
CA ALA A 144 12.89 -13.25 1.34
C ALA A 144 14.05 -14.01 0.68
N ALA A 145 14.47 -15.13 1.27
CA ALA A 145 15.50 -15.98 0.67
C ALA A 145 15.07 -16.58 -0.69
N LEU A 146 13.77 -16.88 -0.89
CA LEU A 146 13.26 -17.27 -2.20
C LEU A 146 13.25 -16.08 -3.17
N ALA A 147 12.87 -14.91 -2.69
CA ALA A 147 12.83 -13.68 -3.49
C ALA A 147 14.23 -13.26 -3.98
N ASP A 148 15.26 -13.41 -3.14
CA ASP A 148 16.65 -13.13 -3.50
C ASP A 148 17.17 -14.07 -4.61
N ALA A 149 16.58 -15.25 -4.74
CA ALA A 149 16.92 -16.23 -5.77
C ALA A 149 16.10 -16.09 -7.07
N GLU A 150 15.07 -15.23 -7.08
CA GLU A 150 14.23 -15.01 -8.27
C GLU A 150 14.91 -14.08 -9.27
N PRO A 151 15.27 -14.57 -10.46
CA PRO A 151 15.86 -13.71 -11.47
C PRO A 151 14.80 -12.76 -12.04
N ALA A 152 15.18 -11.51 -12.28
CA ALA A 152 14.34 -10.51 -12.93
C ALA A 152 13.02 -10.20 -12.20
N VAL A 153 12.99 -10.35 -10.86
CA VAL A 153 11.89 -9.91 -10.02
C VAL A 153 12.44 -9.09 -8.85
N GLU A 154 11.92 -7.89 -8.67
CA GLU A 154 12.21 -7.04 -7.51
C GLU A 154 10.95 -6.96 -6.63
N PHE A 155 11.11 -7.28 -5.35
CA PHE A 155 10.03 -7.24 -4.37
C PHE A 155 10.11 -5.93 -3.57
N ILE A 156 9.08 -5.09 -3.66
CA ILE A 156 9.08 -3.78 -3.02
C ILE A 156 7.72 -3.42 -2.43
N GLY A 157 7.75 -2.58 -1.42
CA GLY A 157 6.54 -2.07 -0.79
C GLY A 157 6.10 -2.87 0.42
N ARG A 158 5.04 -2.40 1.04
CA ARG A 158 4.58 -2.83 2.35
C ARG A 158 4.28 -4.33 2.45
N LEU A 159 3.65 -4.90 1.43
CA LEU A 159 3.24 -6.31 1.42
C LEU A 159 4.38 -7.22 0.97
N ALA A 160 5.10 -6.83 -0.08
CA ALA A 160 6.22 -7.63 -0.59
C ALA A 160 7.40 -7.70 0.39
N GLN A 161 7.61 -6.65 1.18
CA GLN A 161 8.69 -6.59 2.18
C GLN A 161 8.21 -6.91 3.60
N TYR A 162 6.94 -7.28 3.78
CA TYR A 162 6.31 -7.56 5.07
C TYR A 162 6.67 -6.52 6.13
N ARG A 163 6.60 -5.24 5.77
CA ARG A 163 7.05 -4.14 6.61
C ARG A 163 6.02 -3.03 6.71
N TYR A 164 5.84 -2.48 7.91
CA TYR A 164 5.03 -1.30 8.08
C TYR A 164 5.74 -0.08 7.49
N TYR A 165 5.14 0.47 6.43
CA TYR A 165 5.58 1.70 5.80
C TYR A 165 4.46 2.74 5.82
N ASN A 166 4.79 3.99 6.08
CA ASN A 166 3.96 5.12 5.71
C ASN A 166 4.11 5.41 4.20
N MET A 167 3.22 6.23 3.63
CA MET A 167 3.24 6.51 2.18
C MET A 167 4.55 7.14 1.71
N ASP A 168 5.11 8.08 2.47
CA ASP A 168 6.40 8.72 2.20
C ASP A 168 7.55 7.70 2.15
N GLN A 169 7.54 6.75 3.07
CA GLN A 169 8.54 5.68 3.13
C GLN A 169 8.42 4.71 1.93
N VAL A 170 7.19 4.40 1.50
CA VAL A 170 6.97 3.59 0.29
C VAL A 170 7.50 4.32 -0.94
N VAL A 171 7.21 5.62 -1.08
CA VAL A 171 7.71 6.44 -2.19
C VAL A 171 9.23 6.53 -2.16
N ALA A 172 9.84 6.78 -1.00
CA ALA A 172 11.30 6.83 -0.86
C ALA A 172 11.95 5.49 -1.27
N SER A 173 11.35 4.37 -0.86
CA SER A 173 11.81 3.02 -1.24
C SER A 173 11.71 2.80 -2.76
N ALA A 174 10.62 3.24 -3.40
CA ALA A 174 10.43 3.14 -4.85
C ALA A 174 11.45 3.99 -5.62
N LEU A 175 11.71 5.22 -5.17
CA LEU A 175 12.71 6.10 -5.78
C LEU A 175 14.12 5.50 -5.67
N ALA A 176 14.51 4.98 -4.52
CA ALA A 176 15.80 4.34 -4.33
C ALA A 176 15.96 3.09 -5.23
N MET A 177 14.91 2.27 -5.36
CA MET A 177 14.93 1.15 -6.30
C MET A 177 15.06 1.63 -7.75
N THR A 178 14.32 2.65 -8.15
CA THR A 178 14.39 3.19 -9.51
C THR A 178 15.82 3.67 -9.83
N GLN A 179 16.45 4.40 -8.93
CA GLN A 179 17.86 4.81 -9.09
C GLN A 179 18.79 3.61 -9.31
N LYS A 180 18.64 2.57 -8.48
CA LYS A 180 19.41 1.32 -8.61
C LYS A 180 19.17 0.62 -9.95
N LEU A 181 17.93 0.61 -10.46
CA LEU A 181 17.58 -0.06 -11.73
C LEU A 181 18.01 0.74 -12.96
N THR A 182 18.12 2.06 -12.84
CA THR A 182 18.52 2.96 -13.94
C THR A 182 20.00 3.33 -13.91
N ASP A 183 20.78 2.80 -12.96
CA ASP A 183 22.21 3.02 -12.89
C ASP A 183 22.91 2.44 -14.16
N PRO A 184 23.62 3.27 -14.94
CA PRO A 184 24.31 2.84 -16.16
C PRO A 184 25.28 1.69 -15.94
N ALA A 185 26.01 1.68 -14.82
CA ALA A 185 26.94 0.61 -14.49
C ALA A 185 26.26 -0.77 -14.35
N ARG A 186 25.02 -0.80 -13.86
CA ARG A 186 24.25 -2.04 -13.77
C ARG A 186 23.66 -2.46 -15.12
N ALA A 187 23.30 -1.50 -15.96
CA ALA A 187 22.81 -1.77 -17.31
C ALA A 187 23.89 -2.43 -18.17
N GLU A 188 25.14 -1.97 -18.06
CA GLU A 188 26.30 -2.56 -18.76
C GLU A 188 26.64 -3.97 -18.26
N ALA A 189 26.59 -4.20 -16.94
CA ALA A 189 26.82 -5.52 -16.36
C ALA A 189 25.74 -6.55 -16.77
N ALA A 190 24.48 -6.13 -16.89
CA ALA A 190 23.39 -6.99 -17.34
C ALA A 190 23.40 -7.26 -18.86
N ALA A 191 24.05 -6.42 -19.65
CA ALA A 191 24.23 -6.62 -21.09
C ALA A 191 25.41 -7.51 -21.41
N ALA A 192 26.35 -7.70 -20.47
CA ALA A 192 27.56 -8.52 -20.61
C ALA A 192 27.37 -9.96 -20.07
N ALA A 193 26.27 -10.29 -19.43
CA ALA A 193 25.92 -11.61 -18.88
C ALA A 193 24.91 -12.34 -19.76
#